data_e98112760e20b87747117d6f7861af4b
#
_entry.id   e98112760e20b87747117d6f7861af4b
#
_cell.length_a   1.000
_cell.length_b   1.000
_cell.length_c   1.000
_cell.angle_alpha   90.00
_cell.angle_beta   90.00
_cell.angle_gamma   90.00
#
_symmetry.space_group_name_H-M   'P 1'
#
loop_
_entity.id
_entity.type
_entity.pdbx_description
1 polymer ?
#
loop_
_entity_poly.entity_id
_entity_poly.type
_entity_poly.pdbx_seq_one_letter_code
_entity_poly.pdbx_strand_id
1 'polypeptide(L)'
;MLTAISNAKHYVMLEMYLVESGAVATRFIQVLNEVAERGVKVFLLFDDFGSNGFKSTDRGKLKHENISLIFYNPLNYGSLRRNLFRDHRKILVVDNNSAFVGGAGITDAFISTKDDAGWRETMLEVNGECVCDWVKAFSRSWSSYASLPLPECEETKVIIQPAVPCRISCSVGSSRFGIKRSLIKRIRSAERTIWISTAYFVPSMKVRRALIRAAKRGVDVKLLLPGEKSDHPAVRHAGRRFYYRLLRAGIEIYEYQPRFLHQKVLLCDSWVSIGSSNIDRWNFRWNLEANQEVENQLFVDEVTEMFNNDFVESEKIELHGWQKRPWYYRLQEWFWGKMDRIIDRVLR
;
A
#
# COMPACT_ATOMS: atom_id res chain seq x y z
N MET A 1 -8.47 -1.82 13.85
CA MET A 1 -8.10 -3.23 13.58
C MET A 1 -8.20 -4.11 14.83
N LEU A 2 -7.40 -3.92 15.88
CA LEU A 2 -7.45 -4.80 17.08
C LEU A 2 -8.84 -4.86 17.71
N THR A 3 -9.52 -3.72 17.87
CA THR A 3 -10.91 -3.66 18.37
C THR A 3 -11.87 -4.43 17.47
N ALA A 4 -11.73 -4.33 16.15
CA ALA A 4 -12.58 -5.09 15.24
C ALA A 4 -12.34 -6.60 15.38
N ILE A 5 -11.07 -7.02 15.45
CA ILE A 5 -10.71 -8.44 15.70
C ILE A 5 -11.32 -8.90 17.04
N SER A 6 -11.11 -8.14 18.13
CA SER A 6 -11.63 -8.50 19.46
C SER A 6 -13.16 -8.69 19.48
N ASN A 7 -13.88 -7.96 18.64
CA ASN A 7 -15.34 -8.06 18.52
C ASN A 7 -15.83 -9.12 17.52
N ALA A 8 -14.93 -9.84 16.86
CA ALA A 8 -15.27 -10.88 15.89
C ALA A 8 -16.13 -12.00 16.51
N LYS A 9 -17.13 -12.46 15.76
CA LYS A 9 -18.09 -13.48 16.18
C LYS A 9 -17.98 -14.78 15.39
N HIS A 10 -17.56 -14.69 14.10
CA HIS A 10 -17.55 -15.83 13.18
C HIS A 10 -16.16 -16.10 12.63
N TYR A 11 -15.52 -15.09 12.03
CA TYR A 11 -14.22 -15.28 11.46
C TYR A 11 -13.40 -13.99 11.31
N VAL A 12 -12.09 -14.17 11.25
CA VAL A 12 -11.09 -13.14 10.92
C VAL A 12 -10.23 -13.65 9.77
N MET A 13 -10.10 -12.87 8.69
CA MET A 13 -9.16 -13.10 7.59
C MET A 13 -8.12 -11.98 7.61
N LEU A 14 -6.85 -12.35 7.71
CA LEU A 14 -5.74 -11.40 7.80
C LEU A 14 -4.65 -11.75 6.80
N GLU A 15 -4.45 -10.90 5.79
CA GLU A 15 -3.42 -11.01 4.76
C GLU A 15 -2.42 -9.87 4.93
N MET A 16 -1.14 -10.21 5.19
CA MET A 16 -0.11 -9.24 5.52
C MET A 16 1.21 -9.52 4.82
N TYR A 17 1.81 -8.46 4.26
CA TYR A 17 3.18 -8.50 3.75
C TYR A 17 4.18 -8.44 4.89
N LEU A 18 4.22 -7.32 5.61
CA LEU A 18 5.23 -7.05 6.64
C LEU A 18 4.71 -7.48 8.01
N VAL A 19 5.33 -8.52 8.55
CA VAL A 19 5.06 -9.02 9.91
C VAL A 19 6.38 -9.25 10.62
N GLU A 20 6.59 -8.55 11.74
CA GLU A 20 7.80 -8.64 12.53
C GLU A 20 7.46 -8.82 14.00
N SER A 21 8.26 -9.62 14.69
CA SER A 21 8.13 -9.79 16.15
C SER A 21 8.43 -8.48 16.87
N GLY A 22 7.53 -8.09 17.77
CA GLY A 22 7.61 -6.85 18.53
C GLY A 22 6.35 -6.63 19.37
N ALA A 23 6.17 -5.42 19.88
CA ALA A 23 5.03 -5.06 20.72
C ALA A 23 3.70 -5.13 19.93
N VAL A 24 3.68 -4.64 18.68
CA VAL A 24 2.51 -4.73 17.80
C VAL A 24 2.12 -6.18 17.55
N ALA A 25 3.10 -7.02 17.13
CA ALA A 25 2.84 -8.43 16.87
C ALA A 25 2.32 -9.16 18.12
N THR A 26 2.88 -8.88 19.29
CA THR A 26 2.44 -9.45 20.55
C THR A 26 0.96 -9.14 20.81
N ARG A 27 0.52 -7.89 20.59
CA ARG A 27 -0.88 -7.50 20.76
C ARG A 27 -1.80 -8.19 19.74
N PHE A 28 -1.38 -8.31 18.48
CA PHE A 28 -2.15 -9.06 17.47
C PHE A 28 -2.26 -10.54 17.84
N ILE A 29 -1.16 -11.19 18.23
CA ILE A 29 -1.14 -12.59 18.65
C ILE A 29 -2.10 -12.82 19.82
N GLN A 30 -2.06 -11.95 20.84
CA GLN A 30 -2.94 -12.03 21.98
C GLN A 30 -4.41 -12.00 21.56
N VAL A 31 -4.83 -10.96 20.83
CA VAL A 31 -6.22 -10.77 20.43
C VAL A 31 -6.69 -11.89 19.49
N LEU A 32 -5.82 -12.39 18.57
CA LEU A 32 -6.15 -13.51 17.69
C LEU A 32 -6.38 -14.81 18.46
N ASN A 33 -5.58 -15.10 19.50
CA ASN A 33 -5.81 -16.26 20.35
C ASN A 33 -7.09 -16.12 21.18
N GLU A 34 -7.34 -14.97 21.79
CA GLU A 34 -8.56 -14.70 22.55
C GLU A 34 -9.84 -14.94 21.73
N VAL A 35 -9.85 -14.52 20.46
CA VAL A 35 -11.02 -14.77 19.61
C VAL A 35 -11.10 -16.24 19.16
N ALA A 36 -9.96 -16.88 18.89
CA ALA A 36 -9.92 -18.32 18.56
C ALA A 36 -10.42 -19.20 19.70
N GLU A 37 -10.09 -18.86 20.95
CA GLU A 37 -10.61 -19.53 22.16
C GLU A 37 -12.15 -19.40 22.27
N ARG A 38 -12.75 -18.33 21.76
CA ARG A 38 -14.20 -18.17 21.66
C ARG A 38 -14.84 -18.93 20.50
N GLY A 39 -14.07 -19.67 19.72
CA GLY A 39 -14.55 -20.45 18.56
C GLY A 39 -14.53 -19.70 17.23
N VAL A 40 -14.04 -18.46 17.18
CA VAL A 40 -13.90 -17.68 15.95
C VAL A 40 -12.83 -18.32 15.06
N LYS A 41 -13.11 -18.49 13.77
CA LYS A 41 -12.15 -19.02 12.81
C LYS A 41 -11.19 -17.94 12.33
N VAL A 42 -9.89 -18.18 12.44
CA VAL A 42 -8.83 -17.22 12.11
C VAL A 42 -7.99 -17.73 10.94
N PHE A 43 -7.97 -17.00 9.85
CA PHE A 43 -7.23 -17.33 8.63
C PHE A 43 -6.13 -16.27 8.41
N LEU A 44 -4.88 -16.69 8.54
CA LEU A 44 -3.71 -15.82 8.44
C LEU A 44 -2.90 -16.19 7.18
N LEU A 45 -2.73 -15.25 6.28
CA LEU A 45 -1.90 -15.39 5.08
C LEU A 45 -0.80 -14.33 5.11
N PHE A 46 0.43 -14.73 5.41
CA PHE A 46 1.57 -13.83 5.51
C PHE A 46 2.54 -14.08 4.34
N ASP A 47 3.07 -13.03 3.73
CA ASP A 47 4.14 -13.18 2.74
C ASP A 47 5.38 -13.75 3.43
N ASP A 48 5.96 -14.82 2.89
CA ASP A 48 7.10 -15.52 3.52
C ASP A 48 8.33 -14.62 3.66
N PHE A 49 8.64 -13.84 2.62
CA PHE A 49 9.78 -12.93 2.65
C PHE A 49 9.53 -11.71 3.54
N GLY A 50 8.36 -11.10 3.42
CA GLY A 50 7.97 -9.93 4.22
C GLY A 50 7.78 -10.24 5.70
N SER A 51 7.55 -11.52 6.06
CA SER A 51 7.43 -11.98 7.45
C SER A 51 8.69 -12.68 7.97
N ASN A 52 9.85 -12.48 7.33
CA ASN A 52 11.11 -13.09 7.81
C ASN A 52 11.51 -12.60 9.23
N GLY A 53 11.12 -11.38 9.61
CA GLY A 53 11.28 -10.84 10.97
C GLY A 53 10.32 -11.43 12.02
N PHE A 54 9.34 -12.25 11.63
CA PHE A 54 8.40 -12.91 12.52
C PHE A 54 9.01 -14.20 13.09
N LYS A 55 9.50 -14.14 14.34
CA LYS A 55 10.26 -15.23 14.99
C LYS A 55 9.44 -16.50 15.17
N SER A 56 10.11 -17.64 15.13
CA SER A 56 9.47 -18.96 15.32
C SER A 56 8.76 -19.09 16.68
N THR A 57 9.26 -18.44 17.70
CA THR A 57 8.63 -18.37 19.04
C THR A 57 7.26 -17.71 19.00
N ASP A 58 7.08 -16.64 18.23
CA ASP A 58 5.81 -15.94 18.09
C ASP A 58 4.86 -16.68 17.14
N ARG A 59 5.40 -17.26 16.05
CA ARG A 59 4.63 -18.21 15.19
C ARG A 59 4.08 -19.38 16.01
N GLY A 60 4.87 -19.88 16.96
CA GLY A 60 4.45 -20.97 17.86
C GLY A 60 3.28 -20.62 18.78
N LYS A 61 3.07 -19.34 19.11
CA LYS A 61 1.93 -18.86 19.90
C LYS A 61 0.59 -18.85 19.14
N LEU A 62 0.63 -18.91 17.82
CA LEU A 62 -0.57 -18.95 16.96
C LEU A 62 -1.02 -20.39 16.65
N LYS A 63 -0.61 -21.39 17.46
CA LYS A 63 -1.01 -22.79 17.33
C LYS A 63 -2.30 -23.04 18.11
N HIS A 64 -3.42 -22.86 17.46
CA HIS A 64 -4.75 -23.14 17.98
C HIS A 64 -5.59 -23.83 16.89
N GLU A 65 -6.53 -24.73 17.23
CA GLU A 65 -7.35 -25.46 16.25
C GLU A 65 -8.20 -24.55 15.36
N ASN A 66 -8.55 -23.36 15.84
CA ASN A 66 -9.29 -22.36 15.10
C ASN A 66 -8.40 -21.35 14.36
N ILE A 67 -7.07 -21.47 14.43
CA ILE A 67 -6.11 -20.60 13.73
C ILE A 67 -5.42 -21.37 12.62
N SER A 68 -5.52 -20.88 11.40
CA SER A 68 -4.80 -21.39 10.24
C SER A 68 -3.81 -20.36 9.74
N LEU A 69 -2.51 -20.60 9.87
CA LEU A 69 -1.43 -19.73 9.40
C LEU A 69 -0.75 -20.34 8.18
N ILE A 70 -0.71 -19.59 7.09
CA ILE A 70 -0.09 -19.97 5.81
C ILE A 70 0.89 -18.87 5.36
N PHE A 71 1.99 -19.31 4.73
CA PHE A 71 2.97 -18.40 4.15
C PHE A 71 2.84 -18.39 2.62
N TYR A 72 2.63 -17.18 2.08
CA TYR A 72 2.58 -16.94 0.64
C TYR A 72 3.97 -17.01 0.04
N ASN A 73 4.11 -17.80 -1.02
CA ASN A 73 5.31 -17.92 -1.86
C ASN A 73 6.62 -18.09 -1.05
N PRO A 74 6.77 -19.19 -0.30
CA PRO A 74 8.02 -19.52 0.39
C PRO A 74 9.20 -19.47 -0.57
N LEU A 75 10.38 -19.03 -0.06
CA LEU A 75 11.58 -18.89 -0.86
C LEU A 75 11.96 -20.22 -1.53
N ASN A 76 12.15 -20.17 -2.84
CA ASN A 76 12.53 -21.31 -3.67
C ASN A 76 13.91 -21.06 -4.30
N TYR A 77 14.92 -21.77 -3.83
CA TYR A 77 16.29 -21.64 -4.33
C TYR A 77 16.47 -22.18 -5.75
N GLY A 78 15.58 -23.07 -6.23
CA GLY A 78 15.58 -23.58 -7.59
C GLY A 78 14.94 -22.66 -8.63
N SER A 79 14.23 -21.60 -8.20
CA SER A 79 13.55 -20.67 -9.10
C SER A 79 13.61 -19.23 -8.58
N LEU A 80 14.75 -18.55 -8.81
CA LEU A 80 14.97 -17.17 -8.35
C LEU A 80 13.88 -16.21 -8.84
N ARG A 81 13.37 -16.42 -10.07
CA ARG A 81 12.31 -15.56 -10.63
C ARG A 81 10.99 -15.69 -9.86
N ARG A 82 10.67 -16.87 -9.34
CA ARG A 82 9.48 -17.08 -8.50
C ARG A 82 9.55 -16.22 -7.24
N ASN A 83 10.72 -16.06 -6.66
CA ASN A 83 10.93 -15.30 -5.43
C ASN A 83 10.68 -13.79 -5.57
N LEU A 84 10.56 -13.27 -6.80
CA LEU A 84 10.22 -11.86 -7.06
C LEU A 84 8.74 -11.55 -6.85
N PHE A 85 7.88 -12.58 -6.93
CA PHE A 85 6.45 -12.40 -6.70
C PHE A 85 6.18 -12.36 -5.20
N ARG A 86 5.72 -11.20 -4.70
CA ARG A 86 5.39 -11.02 -3.29
C ARG A 86 3.94 -10.61 -3.13
N ASP A 87 3.35 -11.03 -2.04
CA ASP A 87 2.03 -10.55 -1.66
C ASP A 87 2.18 -9.29 -0.80
N HIS A 88 2.13 -8.14 -1.46
CA HIS A 88 2.33 -6.86 -0.78
C HIS A 88 1.02 -6.25 -0.25
N ARG A 89 -0.07 -6.99 -0.29
CA ARG A 89 -1.36 -6.55 0.25
C ARG A 89 -1.37 -6.55 1.78
N LYS A 90 -2.20 -5.70 2.34
CA LYS A 90 -2.48 -5.62 3.77
C LYS A 90 -3.99 -5.51 3.89
N ILE A 91 -4.62 -6.63 4.22
CA ILE A 91 -6.07 -6.78 4.26
C ILE A 91 -6.43 -7.45 5.57
N LEU A 92 -7.36 -6.86 6.31
CA LEU A 92 -8.05 -7.50 7.41
C LEU A 92 -9.53 -7.48 7.08
N VAL A 93 -10.20 -8.64 7.15
CA VAL A 93 -11.66 -8.75 7.07
C VAL A 93 -12.17 -9.39 8.35
N VAL A 94 -13.26 -8.85 8.89
CA VAL A 94 -13.92 -9.36 10.09
C VAL A 94 -15.41 -9.54 9.81
N ASP A 95 -15.88 -10.79 9.91
CA ASP A 95 -17.31 -11.17 9.92
C ASP A 95 -18.15 -10.65 8.74
N ASN A 96 -17.61 -10.49 7.54
CA ASN A 96 -18.31 -9.81 6.43
C ASN A 96 -18.81 -8.38 6.77
N ASN A 97 -18.41 -7.84 7.90
CA ASN A 97 -18.94 -6.58 8.40
C ASN A 97 -17.99 -5.42 8.10
N SER A 98 -16.71 -5.62 8.29
CA SER A 98 -15.70 -4.60 8.05
C SER A 98 -14.45 -5.16 7.41
N ALA A 99 -13.81 -4.35 6.55
CA ALA A 99 -12.50 -4.61 6.00
C ALA A 99 -11.58 -3.42 6.27
N PHE A 100 -10.30 -3.70 6.58
CA PHE A 100 -9.26 -2.68 6.75
C PHE A 100 -8.19 -2.89 5.69
N VAL A 101 -7.88 -1.83 4.95
CA VAL A 101 -6.95 -1.88 3.82
C VAL A 101 -6.05 -0.65 3.80
N GLY A 102 -4.81 -0.82 3.35
CA GLY A 102 -3.84 0.29 3.31
C GLY A 102 -2.41 -0.19 3.21
N GLY A 103 -1.49 0.55 3.82
CA GLY A 103 -0.06 0.25 3.75
C GLY A 103 0.56 -0.27 5.05
N ALA A 104 -0.15 -0.25 6.19
CA ALA A 104 0.41 -0.66 7.49
C ALA A 104 0.60 -2.18 7.61
N GLY A 105 1.77 -2.59 8.10
CA GLY A 105 2.07 -3.97 8.49
C GLY A 105 1.91 -4.20 9.98
N ILE A 106 2.22 -5.40 10.42
CA ILE A 106 2.29 -5.80 11.84
C ILE A 106 3.75 -5.68 12.29
N THR A 107 4.19 -4.47 12.60
CA THR A 107 5.56 -4.14 13.01
C THR A 107 5.57 -2.89 13.89
N ASP A 108 6.55 -2.79 14.75
CA ASP A 108 6.74 -1.63 15.62
C ASP A 108 7.17 -0.35 14.87
N ALA A 109 7.54 -0.48 13.59
CA ALA A 109 7.92 0.67 12.75
C ALA A 109 6.81 1.74 12.62
N PHE A 110 5.55 1.39 12.86
CA PHE A 110 4.41 2.33 12.83
C PHE A 110 4.08 2.96 14.18
N ILE A 111 4.74 2.53 15.27
CA ILE A 111 4.49 3.09 16.60
C ILE A 111 5.37 4.33 16.80
N SER A 112 4.73 5.40 17.27
CA SER A 112 5.47 6.56 17.79
C SER A 112 6.04 6.23 19.18
N THR A 113 7.34 6.44 19.35
CA THR A 113 8.08 6.35 20.62
C THR A 113 8.62 7.71 20.99
N LYS A 114 9.33 7.83 22.13
CA LYS A 114 10.00 9.08 22.50
C LYS A 114 11.09 9.49 21.50
N ASP A 115 11.76 8.51 20.89
CA ASP A 115 12.94 8.70 20.04
C ASP A 115 12.62 8.60 18.55
N ASP A 116 11.48 8.00 18.16
CA ASP A 116 11.04 7.80 16.79
C ASP A 116 9.54 8.07 16.66
N ALA A 117 9.17 8.94 15.73
CA ALA A 117 7.77 9.26 15.46
C ALA A 117 6.99 8.14 14.74
N GLY A 118 7.63 7.02 14.42
CA GLY A 118 7.06 5.94 13.61
C GLY A 118 6.81 6.34 12.16
N TRP A 119 6.42 5.41 11.31
CA TRP A 119 6.13 5.69 9.91
C TRP A 119 4.77 6.38 9.73
N ARG A 120 4.69 7.32 8.80
CA ARG A 120 3.43 7.97 8.38
C ARG A 120 2.70 7.05 7.40
N GLU A 121 1.56 6.51 7.80
CA GLU A 121 0.78 5.59 6.98
C GLU A 121 -0.72 5.93 7.01
N THR A 122 -1.46 5.40 6.05
CA THR A 122 -2.91 5.55 5.93
C THR A 122 -3.55 4.18 5.79
N MET A 123 -4.56 3.92 6.64
CA MET A 123 -5.43 2.76 6.58
C MET A 123 -6.86 3.24 6.37
N LEU A 124 -7.64 2.50 5.60
CA LEU A 124 -9.04 2.75 5.35
C LEU A 124 -9.86 1.60 5.96
N GLU A 125 -10.90 1.95 6.69
CA GLU A 125 -11.97 1.02 7.09
C GLU A 125 -13.11 1.09 6.08
N VAL A 126 -13.56 -0.07 5.64
CA VAL A 126 -14.62 -0.27 4.65
C VAL A 126 -15.71 -1.11 5.26
N ASN A 127 -16.97 -0.63 5.19
CA ASN A 127 -18.14 -1.33 5.68
C ASN A 127 -19.18 -1.50 4.56
N GLY A 128 -20.08 -2.47 4.72
CA GLY A 128 -21.14 -2.74 3.75
C GLY A 128 -20.76 -3.70 2.63
N GLU A 129 -21.48 -3.64 1.50
CA GLU A 129 -21.41 -4.64 0.43
C GLU A 129 -19.99 -4.82 -0.16
N CYS A 130 -19.19 -3.76 -0.19
CA CYS A 130 -17.81 -3.80 -0.71
C CYS A 130 -16.88 -4.73 0.09
N VAL A 131 -17.24 -5.10 1.33
CA VAL A 131 -16.49 -6.06 2.15
C VAL A 131 -16.43 -7.43 1.48
N CYS A 132 -17.51 -7.85 0.79
CA CYS A 132 -17.53 -9.10 0.02
C CYS A 132 -16.47 -9.18 -1.07
N ASP A 133 -16.14 -8.06 -1.69
CA ASP A 133 -15.07 -8.03 -2.69
C ASP A 133 -13.69 -8.26 -2.05
N TRP A 134 -13.49 -7.79 -0.81
CA TRP A 134 -12.28 -8.06 -0.03
C TRP A 134 -12.18 -9.52 0.42
N VAL A 135 -13.30 -10.15 0.82
CA VAL A 135 -13.36 -11.61 1.06
C VAL A 135 -12.97 -12.38 -0.19
N LYS A 136 -13.53 -12.03 -1.35
CA LYS A 136 -13.19 -12.66 -2.63
C LYS A 136 -11.70 -12.45 -3.00
N ALA A 137 -11.14 -11.27 -2.70
CA ALA A 137 -9.72 -10.99 -2.95
C ALA A 137 -8.81 -11.86 -2.07
N PHE A 138 -9.09 -11.97 -0.78
CA PHE A 138 -8.40 -12.87 0.15
C PHE A 138 -8.52 -14.34 -0.29
N SER A 139 -9.75 -14.80 -0.59
CA SER A 139 -10.02 -16.18 -0.96
C SER A 139 -9.23 -16.65 -2.19
N ARG A 140 -9.04 -15.78 -3.18
CA ARG A 140 -8.22 -16.09 -4.37
C ARG A 140 -6.76 -16.37 -4.02
N SER A 141 -6.20 -15.67 -3.04
CA SER A 141 -4.83 -15.90 -2.59
C SER A 141 -4.74 -17.14 -1.73
N TRP A 142 -5.67 -17.28 -0.80
CA TRP A 142 -5.75 -18.43 0.11
C TRP A 142 -5.85 -19.76 -0.63
N SER A 143 -6.77 -19.89 -1.57
CA SER A 143 -7.01 -21.13 -2.33
C SER A 143 -5.82 -21.59 -3.18
N SER A 144 -4.85 -20.71 -3.43
CA SER A 144 -3.61 -21.07 -4.11
C SER A 144 -2.60 -21.81 -3.22
N TYR A 145 -2.79 -21.76 -1.89
CA TYR A 145 -1.86 -22.28 -0.89
C TYR A 145 -2.51 -23.21 0.14
N ALA A 146 -3.83 -23.24 0.24
CA ALA A 146 -4.57 -24.06 1.18
C ALA A 146 -5.80 -24.70 0.56
N SER A 147 -6.09 -25.94 0.99
CA SER A 147 -7.32 -26.64 0.66
C SER A 147 -8.45 -26.39 1.67
N LEU A 148 -8.13 -25.72 2.80
CA LEU A 148 -9.14 -25.42 3.82
C LEU A 148 -10.16 -24.44 3.26
N PRO A 149 -11.46 -24.79 3.24
CA PRO A 149 -12.50 -23.90 2.73
C PRO A 149 -12.63 -22.67 3.62
N LEU A 150 -12.87 -21.55 2.99
CA LEU A 150 -13.16 -20.29 3.67
C LEU A 150 -14.67 -20.10 3.81
N PRO A 151 -15.12 -19.33 4.81
CA PRO A 151 -16.50 -18.85 4.86
C PRO A 151 -16.88 -18.11 3.57
N GLU A 152 -18.05 -18.44 3.04
CA GLU A 152 -18.58 -17.69 1.89
C GLU A 152 -19.03 -16.31 2.33
N CYS A 153 -18.91 -15.35 1.42
CA CYS A 153 -19.48 -14.04 1.68
C CYS A 153 -20.97 -14.09 1.43
N GLU A 154 -21.75 -14.09 2.49
CA GLU A 154 -23.17 -13.80 2.38
C GLU A 154 -23.35 -12.32 2.08
N GLU A 155 -24.07 -12.00 0.99
CA GLU A 155 -24.41 -10.61 0.67
C GLU A 155 -25.20 -10.01 1.84
N THR A 156 -24.55 -9.16 2.61
CA THR A 156 -25.21 -8.45 3.71
C THR A 156 -26.28 -7.53 3.12
N LYS A 157 -27.54 -7.79 3.45
CA LYS A 157 -28.68 -6.93 3.07
C LYS A 157 -28.71 -5.58 3.83
N VAL A 158 -27.62 -5.25 4.52
CA VAL A 158 -27.52 -3.97 5.21
C VAL A 158 -27.17 -2.89 4.21
N ILE A 159 -28.16 -2.24 3.68
CA ILE A 159 -27.99 -1.06 2.83
C ILE A 159 -27.61 0.11 3.74
N ILE A 160 -26.33 0.46 3.74
CA ILE A 160 -25.84 1.68 4.40
C ILE A 160 -26.19 2.86 3.49
N GLN A 161 -26.99 3.78 4.00
CA GLN A 161 -27.37 5.00 3.26
C GLN A 161 -26.64 6.22 3.87
N PRO A 162 -26.12 7.15 3.05
CA PRO A 162 -26.09 7.10 1.59
C PRO A 162 -25.03 6.12 1.05
N ALA A 163 -25.35 5.41 -0.02
CA ALA A 163 -24.39 4.52 -0.69
C ALA A 163 -23.27 5.33 -1.31
N VAL A 164 -22.04 4.94 -1.01
CA VAL A 164 -20.83 5.56 -1.56
C VAL A 164 -20.31 4.70 -2.72
N PRO A 165 -20.26 5.20 -3.97
CA PRO A 165 -19.68 4.46 -5.08
C PRO A 165 -18.22 4.10 -4.80
N CYS A 166 -17.95 2.80 -4.71
CA CYS A 166 -16.61 2.30 -4.44
C CYS A 166 -16.36 0.98 -5.17
N ARG A 167 -15.09 0.64 -5.32
CA ARG A 167 -14.67 -0.66 -5.86
C ARG A 167 -13.27 -1.01 -5.38
N ILE A 168 -12.93 -2.28 -5.43
CA ILE A 168 -11.56 -2.73 -5.25
C ILE A 168 -10.82 -2.80 -6.59
N SER A 169 -9.54 -2.48 -6.56
CA SER A 169 -8.62 -2.62 -7.69
C SER A 169 -7.44 -3.48 -7.24
N CYS A 170 -7.36 -4.70 -7.77
CA CYS A 170 -6.33 -5.65 -7.41
C CYS A 170 -5.43 -5.98 -8.60
N SER A 171 -4.16 -6.29 -8.33
CA SER A 171 -3.25 -6.88 -9.29
C SER A 171 -3.20 -8.40 -9.07
N VAL A 172 -3.98 -9.18 -9.85
CA VAL A 172 -4.06 -10.64 -9.73
C VAL A 172 -4.02 -11.28 -11.11
N GLY A 173 -3.19 -12.29 -11.31
CA GLY A 173 -3.16 -13.12 -12.53
C GLY A 173 -3.09 -12.32 -13.82
N SER A 174 -4.03 -12.52 -14.76
CA SER A 174 -4.14 -11.77 -16.01
C SER A 174 -4.45 -10.28 -15.83
N SER A 175 -4.97 -9.90 -14.66
CA SER A 175 -5.31 -8.51 -14.27
C SER A 175 -4.16 -7.76 -13.58
N ARG A 176 -2.91 -8.24 -13.68
CA ARG A 176 -1.71 -7.64 -13.05
C ARG A 176 -1.57 -6.12 -13.27
N PHE A 177 -2.20 -5.58 -14.28
CA PHE A 177 -2.12 -4.16 -14.61
C PHE A 177 -3.39 -3.38 -14.26
N GLY A 178 -4.33 -3.96 -13.51
CA GLY A 178 -5.60 -3.32 -13.14
C GLY A 178 -5.39 -1.96 -12.48
N ILE A 179 -4.65 -1.93 -11.39
CA ILE A 179 -4.32 -0.69 -10.63
C ILE A 179 -3.62 0.33 -11.54
N LYS A 180 -2.60 -0.09 -12.29
CA LYS A 180 -1.87 0.81 -13.20
C LYS A 180 -2.75 1.36 -14.32
N ARG A 181 -3.68 0.58 -14.85
CA ARG A 181 -4.63 1.03 -15.89
C ARG A 181 -5.61 2.04 -15.31
N SER A 182 -6.16 1.76 -14.12
CA SER A 182 -7.03 2.67 -13.39
C SER A 182 -6.32 4.00 -13.13
N LEU A 183 -5.13 3.96 -12.53
CA LEU A 183 -4.27 5.13 -12.29
C LEU A 183 -4.08 5.98 -13.57
N ILE A 184 -3.63 5.37 -14.67
CA ILE A 184 -3.36 6.10 -15.91
C ILE A 184 -4.65 6.69 -16.50
N LYS A 185 -5.77 5.97 -16.41
CA LYS A 185 -7.07 6.45 -16.85
C LYS A 185 -7.49 7.69 -16.07
N ARG A 186 -7.44 7.65 -14.73
CA ARG A 186 -7.81 8.76 -13.85
C ARG A 186 -6.89 9.98 -14.05
N ILE A 187 -5.57 9.81 -14.14
CA ILE A 187 -4.64 10.92 -14.45
C ILE A 187 -4.97 11.58 -15.81
N ARG A 188 -5.37 10.80 -16.80
CA ARG A 188 -5.68 11.33 -18.15
C ARG A 188 -6.99 12.09 -18.19
N SER A 189 -7.99 11.64 -17.44
CA SER A 189 -9.31 12.25 -17.37
C SER A 189 -9.42 13.40 -16.36
N ALA A 190 -8.44 13.55 -15.46
CA ALA A 190 -8.46 14.61 -14.46
C ALA A 190 -8.44 16.01 -15.10
N GLU A 191 -9.31 16.90 -14.58
CA GLU A 191 -9.53 18.25 -15.05
C GLU A 191 -9.05 19.33 -14.08
N ARG A 192 -9.03 19.03 -12.76
CA ARG A 192 -8.72 20.01 -11.70
C ARG A 192 -7.52 19.61 -10.87
N THR A 193 -7.50 18.41 -10.30
CA THR A 193 -6.59 18.03 -9.22
C THR A 193 -6.04 16.63 -9.41
N ILE A 194 -4.72 16.47 -9.24
CA ILE A 194 -4.03 15.18 -9.11
C ILE A 194 -3.03 15.31 -7.97
N TRP A 195 -3.34 14.77 -6.80
CA TRP A 195 -2.42 14.71 -5.68
C TRP A 195 -2.05 13.26 -5.38
N ILE A 196 -0.77 13.01 -5.22
CA ILE A 196 -0.23 11.65 -5.09
C ILE A 196 0.73 11.60 -3.92
N SER A 197 0.44 10.73 -2.96
CA SER A 197 1.38 10.32 -1.92
C SER A 197 1.82 8.89 -2.15
N THR A 198 3.13 8.61 -2.13
CA THR A 198 3.66 7.27 -2.30
C THR A 198 5.04 7.13 -1.67
N ALA A 199 5.29 6.02 -0.97
CA ALA A 199 6.58 5.73 -0.37
C ALA A 199 7.69 5.58 -1.42
N TYR A 200 7.38 4.97 -2.57
CA TYR A 200 8.35 4.73 -3.64
C TYR A 200 7.85 5.32 -4.96
N PHE A 201 8.62 6.27 -5.49
CA PHE A 201 8.28 6.98 -6.72
C PHE A 201 9.31 6.72 -7.82
N VAL A 202 9.21 5.57 -8.49
CA VAL A 202 10.01 5.23 -9.69
C VAL A 202 9.07 4.95 -10.87
N PRO A 203 8.33 5.98 -11.31
CA PRO A 203 7.21 5.82 -12.23
C PRO A 203 7.65 5.35 -13.61
N SER A 204 6.82 4.55 -14.25
CA SER A 204 7.00 4.16 -15.65
C SER A 204 6.89 5.38 -16.57
N MET A 205 7.45 5.26 -17.80
CA MET A 205 7.35 6.34 -18.79
C MET A 205 5.90 6.73 -19.10
N LYS A 206 4.96 5.75 -19.08
CA LYS A 206 3.54 6.01 -19.34
C LYS A 206 2.92 6.87 -18.24
N VAL A 207 3.21 6.60 -16.96
CA VAL A 207 2.73 7.39 -15.82
C VAL A 207 3.32 8.80 -15.85
N ARG A 208 4.64 8.94 -16.02
CA ARG A 208 5.30 10.26 -16.10
C ARG A 208 4.75 11.13 -17.22
N ARG A 209 4.56 10.55 -18.41
CA ARG A 209 3.97 11.28 -19.55
C ARG A 209 2.53 11.69 -19.27
N ALA A 210 1.75 10.86 -18.56
CA ALA A 210 0.38 11.20 -18.19
C ALA A 210 0.35 12.39 -17.21
N LEU A 211 1.17 12.38 -16.15
CA LEU A 211 1.29 13.48 -15.18
C LEU A 211 1.74 14.79 -15.86
N ILE A 212 2.80 14.74 -16.69
CA ILE A 212 3.29 15.93 -17.42
C ILE A 212 2.22 16.50 -18.36
N ARG A 213 1.44 15.64 -19.02
CA ARG A 213 0.35 16.12 -19.89
C ARG A 213 -0.81 16.74 -19.09
N ALA A 214 -1.11 16.19 -17.91
CA ALA A 214 -2.12 16.75 -17.03
C ALA A 214 -1.72 18.15 -16.54
N ALA A 215 -0.49 18.31 -16.03
CA ALA A 215 0.04 19.62 -15.62
C ALA A 215 0.04 20.63 -16.78
N LYS A 216 0.40 20.22 -18.00
CA LYS A 216 0.32 21.08 -19.19
C LYS A 216 -1.10 21.45 -19.63
N ARG A 217 -2.13 20.73 -19.19
CA ARG A 217 -3.54 21.11 -19.36
C ARG A 217 -4.03 22.09 -18.29
N GLY A 218 -3.19 22.43 -17.30
CA GLY A 218 -3.57 23.32 -16.19
C GLY A 218 -4.09 22.58 -14.96
N VAL A 219 -4.01 21.24 -14.92
CA VAL A 219 -4.39 20.45 -13.73
C VAL A 219 -3.39 20.71 -12.61
N ASP A 220 -3.87 20.95 -11.38
CA ASP A 220 -3.03 21.05 -10.17
C ASP A 220 -2.45 19.67 -9.82
N VAL A 221 -1.17 19.47 -10.13
CA VAL A 221 -0.49 18.19 -9.91
C VAL A 221 0.53 18.33 -8.79
N LYS A 222 0.29 17.64 -7.66
CA LYS A 222 1.20 17.62 -6.50
C LYS A 222 1.66 16.21 -6.17
N LEU A 223 2.94 16.07 -5.85
CA LEU A 223 3.54 14.82 -5.40
C LEU A 223 4.06 15.01 -3.97
N LEU A 224 3.58 14.18 -3.05
CA LEU A 224 4.05 14.08 -1.68
C LEU A 224 4.90 12.81 -1.56
N LEU A 225 6.20 12.99 -1.33
CA LEU A 225 7.20 11.92 -1.40
C LEU A 225 8.03 11.89 -0.10
N PRO A 226 8.70 10.77 0.22
CA PRO A 226 9.59 10.73 1.39
C PRO A 226 10.73 11.73 1.29
N GLY A 227 10.99 12.43 2.40
CA GLY A 227 12.18 13.25 2.61
C GLY A 227 13.44 12.40 2.81
N GLU A 228 14.34 12.83 3.70
CA GLU A 228 15.58 12.09 3.96
C GLU A 228 15.36 10.77 4.70
N LYS A 229 14.35 10.73 5.56
CA LYS A 229 13.96 9.51 6.26
C LYS A 229 13.28 8.55 5.30
N SER A 230 13.95 7.46 4.97
CA SER A 230 13.48 6.42 4.04
C SER A 230 14.10 5.07 4.39
N ASP A 231 13.32 4.01 4.33
CA ASP A 231 13.77 2.62 4.50
C ASP A 231 14.61 2.12 3.30
N HIS A 232 14.41 2.71 2.11
CA HIS A 232 15.14 2.38 0.88
C HIS A 232 15.76 3.62 0.20
N PRO A 233 16.88 4.18 0.72
CA PRO A 233 17.53 5.37 0.16
C PRO A 233 17.87 5.25 -1.35
N ALA A 234 18.25 4.07 -1.81
CA ALA A 234 18.53 3.79 -3.22
C ALA A 234 17.31 4.06 -4.13
N VAL A 235 16.11 3.65 -3.69
CA VAL A 235 14.85 3.88 -4.41
C VAL A 235 14.52 5.37 -4.44
N ARG A 236 14.72 6.09 -3.32
CA ARG A 236 14.57 7.54 -3.24
C ARG A 236 15.48 8.24 -4.27
N HIS A 237 16.77 7.93 -4.29
CA HIS A 237 17.71 8.50 -5.29
C HIS A 237 17.30 8.17 -6.72
N ALA A 238 16.88 6.94 -6.99
CA ALA A 238 16.37 6.54 -8.31
C ALA A 238 15.12 7.33 -8.73
N GLY A 239 14.26 7.72 -7.79
CA GLY A 239 13.08 8.56 -8.03
C GLY A 239 13.41 10.02 -8.30
N ARG A 240 14.32 10.60 -7.52
CA ARG A 240 14.74 12.01 -7.60
C ARG A 240 15.28 12.42 -8.97
N ARG A 241 15.83 11.50 -9.75
CA ARG A 241 16.27 11.76 -11.15
C ARG A 241 15.17 12.29 -12.07
N PHE A 242 13.89 12.10 -11.70
CA PHE A 242 12.75 12.57 -12.50
C PHE A 242 12.29 13.97 -12.12
N TYR A 243 12.66 14.49 -10.96
CA TYR A 243 12.18 15.76 -10.40
C TYR A 243 12.35 16.92 -11.37
N TYR A 244 13.54 17.10 -11.95
CA TYR A 244 13.80 18.20 -12.88
C TYR A 244 12.77 18.29 -14.01
N ARG A 245 12.40 17.14 -14.60
CA ARG A 245 11.44 17.12 -15.71
C ARG A 245 10.01 17.37 -15.25
N LEU A 246 9.67 16.93 -14.05
CA LEU A 246 8.35 17.11 -13.45
C LEU A 246 8.17 18.57 -13.02
N LEU A 247 9.13 19.14 -12.31
CA LEU A 247 9.15 20.55 -11.91
C LEU A 247 9.07 21.49 -13.12
N ARG A 248 9.82 21.22 -14.20
CA ARG A 248 9.72 21.99 -15.45
C ARG A 248 8.37 21.91 -16.13
N ALA A 249 7.58 20.91 -15.84
CA ALA A 249 6.22 20.77 -16.37
C ALA A 249 5.17 21.44 -15.51
N GLY A 250 5.56 22.09 -14.39
CA GLY A 250 4.67 22.75 -13.45
C GLY A 250 4.11 21.80 -12.37
N ILE A 251 4.66 20.61 -12.22
CA ILE A 251 4.27 19.68 -11.15
C ILE A 251 4.97 20.11 -9.86
N GLU A 252 4.22 20.28 -8.78
CA GLU A 252 4.77 20.56 -7.47
C GLU A 252 5.23 19.27 -6.78
N ILE A 253 6.38 19.33 -6.11
CA ILE A 253 6.96 18.20 -5.39
C ILE A 253 7.22 18.61 -3.96
N TYR A 254 6.71 17.84 -3.01
CA TYR A 254 6.86 18.03 -1.58
C TYR A 254 7.58 16.81 -0.99
N GLU A 255 8.67 17.02 -0.26
CA GLU A 255 9.37 15.98 0.50
C GLU A 255 8.98 16.08 1.97
N TYR A 256 8.27 15.07 2.50
CA TYR A 256 7.78 14.99 3.87
C TYR A 256 8.94 14.84 4.86
N GLN A 257 9.02 15.70 5.88
CA GLN A 257 10.20 15.80 6.73
C GLN A 257 10.11 15.05 8.08
N PRO A 258 8.96 15.02 8.80
CA PRO A 258 8.94 14.60 10.20
C PRO A 258 9.38 13.15 10.42
N ARG A 259 8.97 12.26 9.51
CA ARG A 259 9.18 10.80 9.60
C ARG A 259 9.10 10.14 8.24
N PHE A 260 9.39 8.84 8.13
CA PHE A 260 9.24 8.15 6.86
C PHE A 260 7.79 8.13 6.39
N LEU A 261 7.55 8.66 5.20
CA LEU A 261 6.25 8.66 4.54
C LEU A 261 6.04 7.34 3.83
N HIS A 262 5.19 6.47 4.39
CA HIS A 262 4.94 5.15 3.81
C HIS A 262 3.54 5.03 3.18
N GLN A 263 2.69 6.05 3.22
CA GLN A 263 1.33 6.01 2.68
C GLN A 263 1.29 5.91 1.14
N LYS A 264 0.20 5.34 0.61
CA LYS A 264 -0.08 5.21 -0.82
C LYS A 264 -1.50 5.68 -1.08
N VAL A 265 -1.62 6.98 -1.36
CA VAL A 265 -2.89 7.68 -1.56
C VAL A 265 -2.85 8.45 -2.87
N LEU A 266 -3.89 8.30 -3.67
CA LEU A 266 -4.10 9.06 -4.89
C LEU A 266 -5.43 9.79 -4.80
N LEU A 267 -5.43 11.06 -5.12
CA LEU A 267 -6.61 11.89 -5.28
C LEU A 267 -6.62 12.43 -6.71
N CYS A 268 -7.71 12.23 -7.44
CA CYS A 268 -7.94 12.77 -8.78
C CYS A 268 -9.36 13.30 -8.87
N ASP A 269 -9.54 14.61 -8.85
CA ASP A 269 -10.84 15.31 -8.81
C ASP A 269 -11.74 14.76 -7.69
N SER A 270 -12.85 14.07 -8.02
CA SER A 270 -13.78 13.46 -7.05
C SER A 270 -13.46 12.01 -6.71
N TRP A 271 -12.31 11.50 -7.12
CA TRP A 271 -11.91 10.10 -6.92
C TRP A 271 -10.66 9.97 -6.06
N VAL A 272 -10.71 9.00 -5.14
CA VAL A 272 -9.60 8.65 -4.24
C VAL A 272 -9.27 7.16 -4.37
N SER A 273 -7.99 6.82 -4.26
CA SER A 273 -7.52 5.44 -4.14
C SER A 273 -6.53 5.32 -2.99
N ILE A 274 -6.81 4.41 -2.06
CA ILE A 274 -5.96 4.11 -0.90
C ILE A 274 -5.68 2.61 -0.90
N GLY A 275 -4.44 2.21 -0.62
CA GLY A 275 -4.09 0.79 -0.54
C GLY A 275 -2.60 0.51 -0.38
N SER A 276 -2.17 -0.61 -0.91
CA SER A 276 -0.79 -1.09 -0.77
C SER A 276 0.14 -0.67 -1.91
N SER A 277 -0.42 -0.18 -3.05
CA SER A 277 0.32 -0.04 -4.30
C SER A 277 1.15 1.23 -4.39
N ASN A 278 2.47 1.11 -4.43
CA ASN A 278 3.38 2.21 -4.76
C ASN A 278 3.40 2.53 -6.26
N ILE A 279 3.84 3.75 -6.60
CA ILE A 279 4.00 4.17 -8.00
C ILE A 279 5.41 3.86 -8.48
N ASP A 280 5.74 2.60 -8.51
CA ASP A 280 6.99 2.11 -9.06
C ASP A 280 6.77 0.93 -10.03
N ARG A 281 7.83 0.60 -10.79
CA ARG A 281 7.75 -0.44 -11.82
C ARG A 281 7.73 -1.85 -11.25
N TRP A 282 8.38 -2.05 -10.11
CA TRP A 282 8.48 -3.32 -9.43
C TRP A 282 7.13 -3.77 -8.89
N ASN A 283 6.47 -2.89 -8.14
CA ASN A 283 5.14 -3.13 -7.60
C ASN A 283 4.15 -3.53 -8.70
N PHE A 284 4.09 -2.74 -9.78
CA PHE A 284 3.18 -3.03 -10.87
C PHE A 284 3.50 -4.30 -11.66
N ARG A 285 4.65 -4.91 -11.45
CA ARG A 285 5.07 -6.08 -12.22
C ARG A 285 5.08 -7.37 -11.41
N TRP A 286 5.53 -7.30 -10.16
CA TRP A 286 5.88 -8.47 -9.39
C TRP A 286 5.00 -8.69 -8.18
N ASN A 287 4.46 -7.61 -7.59
CA ASN A 287 3.67 -7.71 -6.37
C ASN A 287 2.19 -7.93 -6.65
N LEU A 288 1.56 -8.71 -5.76
CA LEU A 288 0.13 -8.61 -5.56
C LEU A 288 -0.13 -7.35 -4.75
N GLU A 289 -0.99 -6.51 -5.27
CA GLU A 289 -1.37 -5.22 -4.66
C GLU A 289 -2.88 -5.10 -4.66
N ALA A 290 -3.42 -4.34 -3.73
CA ALA A 290 -4.83 -4.03 -3.69
C ALA A 290 -5.08 -2.62 -3.16
N ASN A 291 -5.98 -1.91 -3.82
CA ASN A 291 -6.43 -0.58 -3.45
C ASN A 291 -7.95 -0.53 -3.39
N GLN A 292 -8.49 0.19 -2.42
CA GLN A 292 -9.86 0.66 -2.41
C GLN A 292 -9.94 1.94 -3.24
N GLU A 293 -10.84 1.98 -4.20
CA GLU A 293 -11.17 3.16 -4.99
C GLU A 293 -12.56 3.67 -4.55
N VAL A 294 -12.67 4.97 -4.29
CA VAL A 294 -13.88 5.63 -3.79
C VAL A 294 -14.16 6.87 -4.63
N GLU A 295 -15.41 7.11 -4.99
CA GLU A 295 -15.86 8.30 -5.71
C GLU A 295 -16.94 9.01 -4.89
N ASN A 296 -16.52 9.89 -3.98
CA ASN A 296 -17.39 10.61 -3.07
C ASN A 296 -16.76 11.94 -2.63
N GLN A 297 -17.49 13.04 -2.71
CA GLN A 297 -16.95 14.37 -2.42
C GLN A 297 -16.58 14.55 -0.94
N LEU A 298 -17.38 14.07 0.01
CA LEU A 298 -17.06 14.19 1.44
C LEU A 298 -15.75 13.46 1.78
N PHE A 299 -15.58 12.28 1.20
CA PHE A 299 -14.33 11.52 1.39
C PHE A 299 -13.13 12.22 0.72
N VAL A 300 -13.34 12.84 -0.44
CA VAL A 300 -12.32 13.67 -1.11
C VAL A 300 -11.92 14.85 -0.23
N ASP A 301 -12.87 15.49 0.45
CA ASP A 301 -12.58 16.63 1.33
C ASP A 301 -11.72 16.22 2.53
N GLU A 302 -12.03 15.07 3.17
CA GLU A 302 -11.20 14.50 4.25
C GLU A 302 -9.77 14.18 3.77
N VAL A 303 -9.63 13.56 2.59
CA VAL A 303 -8.33 13.22 2.01
C VAL A 303 -7.58 14.49 1.61
N THR A 304 -8.28 15.52 1.14
CA THR A 304 -7.69 16.83 0.82
C THR A 304 -7.13 17.49 2.07
N GLU A 305 -7.87 17.46 3.17
CA GLU A 305 -7.39 17.99 4.46
C GLU A 305 -6.15 17.22 4.94
N MET A 306 -6.16 15.88 4.84
CA MET A 306 -4.99 15.06 5.15
C MET A 306 -3.76 15.46 4.32
N PHE A 307 -3.90 15.67 3.01
CA PHE A 307 -2.80 16.12 2.15
C PHE A 307 -2.31 17.52 2.53
N ASN A 308 -3.22 18.45 2.81
CA ASN A 308 -2.85 19.81 3.20
C ASN A 308 -2.02 19.83 4.50
N ASN A 309 -2.42 19.02 5.49
CA ASN A 309 -1.67 18.86 6.73
C ASN A 309 -0.26 18.29 6.47
N ASP A 310 -0.16 17.25 5.63
CA ASP A 310 1.13 16.65 5.27
C ASP A 310 2.00 17.63 4.42
N PHE A 311 1.41 18.48 3.57
CA PHE A 311 2.15 19.51 2.81
C PHE A 311 2.76 20.59 3.72
N VAL A 312 2.07 20.98 4.79
CA VAL A 312 2.59 21.96 5.77
C VAL A 312 3.86 21.43 6.45
N GLU A 313 3.94 20.12 6.68
CA GLU A 313 5.09 19.45 7.28
C GLU A 313 6.18 19.07 6.26
N SER A 314 6.03 19.50 5.00
CA SER A 314 6.91 19.10 3.90
C SER A 314 7.77 20.24 3.38
N GLU A 315 8.96 19.89 2.87
CA GLU A 315 9.78 20.81 2.09
C GLU A 315 9.31 20.85 0.63
N LYS A 316 8.86 22.01 0.15
CA LYS A 316 8.55 22.20 -1.26
C LYS A 316 9.84 22.31 -2.07
N ILE A 317 9.98 21.46 -3.05
CA ILE A 317 11.17 21.43 -3.92
C ILE A 317 11.04 22.45 -5.04
N GLU A 318 11.85 23.50 -4.97
CA GLU A 318 11.87 24.57 -5.96
C GLU A 318 12.82 24.25 -7.14
N LEU A 319 12.38 24.50 -8.39
CA LEU A 319 13.15 24.21 -9.60
C LEU A 319 14.52 24.89 -9.60
N HIS A 320 14.60 26.14 -9.14
CA HIS A 320 15.85 26.91 -9.10
C HIS A 320 16.84 26.31 -8.09
N GLY A 321 16.41 25.99 -6.89
CA GLY A 321 17.22 25.30 -5.87
C GLY A 321 17.65 23.91 -6.36
N TRP A 322 16.75 23.20 -7.04
CA TRP A 322 17.03 21.88 -7.59
C TRP A 322 18.17 21.88 -8.62
N GLN A 323 18.27 22.91 -9.43
CA GLN A 323 19.34 23.07 -10.43
C GLN A 323 20.71 23.36 -9.82
N LYS A 324 20.74 24.09 -8.69
CA LYS A 324 21.98 24.52 -8.00
C LYS A 324 22.55 23.48 -7.02
N ARG A 325 21.85 22.36 -6.80
CA ARG A 325 22.32 21.35 -5.85
C ARG A 325 23.69 20.76 -6.24
N PRO A 326 24.49 20.27 -5.27
CA PRO A 326 25.81 19.70 -5.50
C PRO A 326 25.80 18.57 -6.53
N TRP A 327 26.85 18.47 -7.33
CA TRP A 327 26.98 17.53 -8.44
C TRP A 327 26.95 16.06 -7.98
N TYR A 328 27.40 15.73 -6.78
CA TYR A 328 27.42 14.37 -6.26
C TYR A 328 26.01 13.79 -6.05
N TYR A 329 25.01 14.60 -5.72
CA TYR A 329 23.61 14.15 -5.71
C TYR A 329 23.16 13.70 -7.10
N ARG A 330 23.57 14.44 -8.14
CA ARG A 330 23.25 14.09 -9.54
C ARG A 330 23.91 12.78 -9.95
N LEU A 331 25.13 12.51 -9.44
CA LEU A 331 25.86 11.26 -9.68
C LEU A 331 25.16 10.08 -9.00
N GLN A 332 24.74 10.23 -7.73
CA GLN A 332 23.96 9.22 -7.01
C GLN A 332 22.65 8.88 -7.74
N GLU A 333 21.89 9.89 -8.15
CA GLU A 333 20.63 9.72 -8.89
C GLU A 333 20.85 8.99 -10.23
N TRP A 334 21.93 9.33 -10.93
CA TRP A 334 22.32 8.68 -12.19
C TRP A 334 22.70 7.22 -11.94
N PHE A 335 23.54 6.94 -10.94
CA PHE A 335 24.00 5.61 -10.58
C PHE A 335 22.80 4.71 -10.21
N TRP A 336 22.02 5.10 -9.23
CA TRP A 336 20.85 4.33 -8.79
C TRP A 336 19.81 4.22 -9.87
N GLY A 337 19.65 5.26 -10.67
CA GLY A 337 18.78 5.23 -11.83
C GLY A 337 19.25 4.31 -12.97
N LYS A 338 20.56 4.05 -13.11
CA LYS A 338 21.08 3.01 -14.00
C LYS A 338 20.88 1.61 -13.42
N MET A 339 21.19 1.43 -12.13
CA MET A 339 21.00 0.17 -11.44
C MET A 339 19.54 -0.30 -11.53
N ASP A 340 18.58 0.57 -11.23
CA ASP A 340 17.15 0.28 -11.38
C ASP A 340 16.77 -0.18 -12.80
N ARG A 341 17.37 0.40 -13.85
CA ARG A 341 17.13 -0.03 -15.24
C ARG A 341 17.78 -1.36 -15.59
N ILE A 342 18.99 -1.62 -15.06
CA ILE A 342 19.68 -2.90 -15.28
C ILE A 342 18.89 -4.03 -14.63
N ILE A 343 18.52 -3.84 -13.38
CA ILE A 343 17.71 -4.81 -12.63
C ILE A 343 16.37 -5.09 -13.36
N ASP A 344 15.67 -4.05 -13.83
CA ASP A 344 14.43 -4.23 -14.62
C ASP A 344 14.66 -5.00 -15.92
N ARG A 345 15.86 -4.89 -16.55
CA ARG A 345 16.19 -5.63 -17.77
C ARG A 345 16.57 -7.08 -17.50
N VAL A 346 17.41 -7.32 -16.50
CA VAL A 346 17.88 -8.66 -16.14
C VAL A 346 16.75 -9.57 -15.69
N LEU A 347 15.74 -8.97 -15.03
CA LEU A 347 14.58 -9.69 -14.51
C LEU A 347 13.39 -9.75 -15.49
N ARG A 348 13.53 -9.20 -16.70
CA ARG A 348 12.57 -9.37 -17.81
C ARG A 348 12.68 -10.74 -18.45
#